data_f55db976e4761646f88fd0ebacfc9590
#
_entry.id   f55db976e4761646f88fd0ebacfc9590
#
_cell.length_a   1.000
_cell.length_b   1.000
_cell.length_c   1.000
_cell.angle_alpha   90.00
_cell.angle_beta   90.00
_cell.angle_gamma   90.00
#
_symmetry.space_group_name_H-M   'P 1'
#
loop_
_entity.id
_entity.type
_entity.pdbx_description
1 polymer ?
#
loop_
_entity_poly.entity_id
_entity_poly.type
_entity_poly.pdbx_seq_one_letter_code
_entity_poly.pdbx_strand_id
1 'polypeptide(L)'
;MSAKSESYEEEIPSDNSKLDNNLEKEEDENQLIEEINENYKYMNQTNDELTVEELREKIRRSGVLYMSHVPVGMKIIDIRKLLDDYGIQRCYFIPYKKKLQNVDGKRVQAYKEGWIEFEDKIYAKLAEYQLNGKPIGGNKKCIYRDELWNLKYLHKFKWNDLVESMTLEKKIQEKELKIEIAQSKRENDFIIKNYEKSKKYLNKKREEENKDKDKDDINNNNNNNKENKKIKNKNKNKENNKYKQKKLVE
;
A
#
# COMPACT_ATOMS: atom_id res chain seq x y z
N MET A 1 55.99 5.69 -11.90
CA MET A 1 54.55 6.02 -12.16
C MET A 1 53.71 4.96 -11.49
N SER A 2 53.17 5.33 -10.30
CA SER A 2 52.36 4.42 -9.48
C SER A 2 50.91 4.51 -9.89
N ALA A 3 50.31 3.38 -10.27
CA ALA A 3 48.89 3.26 -10.50
C ALA A 3 48.16 3.06 -9.15
N LYS A 4 47.34 4.01 -8.77
CA LYS A 4 46.40 3.90 -7.64
C LYS A 4 45.21 3.06 -8.07
N SER A 5 44.94 1.99 -7.33
CA SER A 5 43.69 1.25 -7.38
C SER A 5 42.61 2.01 -6.60
N GLU A 6 41.63 2.58 -7.28
CA GLU A 6 40.44 3.14 -6.65
C GLU A 6 39.46 1.98 -6.38
N SER A 7 39.19 1.77 -5.11
CA SER A 7 38.11 0.90 -4.64
C SER A 7 36.80 1.68 -4.68
N TYR A 8 35.88 1.29 -5.55
CA TYR A 8 34.50 1.78 -5.53
C TYR A 8 33.73 1.06 -4.42
N GLU A 9 33.49 1.75 -3.32
CA GLU A 9 32.45 1.36 -2.35
C GLU A 9 31.11 1.77 -2.92
N GLU A 10 30.28 0.81 -3.32
CA GLU A 10 28.87 1.04 -3.64
C GLU A 10 28.12 1.32 -2.34
N GLU A 11 27.78 2.58 -2.10
CA GLU A 11 26.81 2.98 -1.08
C GLU A 11 25.43 2.44 -1.48
N ILE A 12 24.89 1.51 -0.69
CA ILE A 12 23.51 1.04 -0.76
C ILE A 12 22.64 2.16 -0.18
N PRO A 13 21.74 2.80 -0.95
CA PRO A 13 20.85 3.80 -0.38
C PRO A 13 19.91 3.14 0.62
N SER A 14 19.93 3.63 1.85
CA SER A 14 19.01 3.24 2.92
C SER A 14 17.60 3.74 2.57
N ASP A 15 16.74 2.83 2.10
CA ASP A 15 15.39 3.09 1.64
C ASP A 15 14.41 3.25 2.82
N ASN A 16 14.66 4.23 3.72
CA ASN A 16 13.78 4.58 4.82
C ASN A 16 12.53 5.36 4.35
N SER A 17 12.57 5.98 3.16
CA SER A 17 11.45 6.79 2.66
C SER A 17 10.20 5.98 2.24
N LYS A 18 10.36 4.67 2.01
CA LYS A 18 9.21 3.78 1.70
C LYS A 18 8.51 3.25 2.94
N LEU A 19 9.22 3.17 4.07
CA LEU A 19 8.64 2.78 5.36
C LEU A 19 7.74 3.89 5.91
N ASP A 20 8.17 5.15 5.83
CA ASP A 20 7.41 6.30 6.33
C ASP A 20 6.11 6.51 5.51
N ASN A 21 6.15 6.33 4.19
CA ASN A 21 4.95 6.41 3.34
C ASN A 21 3.93 5.27 3.57
N ASN A 22 4.34 4.13 4.13
CA ASN A 22 3.43 3.05 4.47
C ASN A 22 2.78 3.28 5.85
N LEU A 23 3.51 3.86 6.81
CA LEU A 23 2.97 4.22 8.12
C LEU A 23 1.91 5.32 8.03
N GLU A 24 2.14 6.38 7.23
CA GLU A 24 1.15 7.43 6.99
C GLU A 24 -0.12 6.88 6.30
N LYS A 25 0.00 5.87 5.44
CA LYS A 25 -1.17 5.23 4.81
C LYS A 25 -1.96 4.34 5.77
N GLU A 26 -1.29 3.65 6.67
CA GLU A 26 -1.92 2.83 7.71
C GLU A 26 -2.61 3.70 8.77
N GLU A 27 -2.06 4.86 9.11
CA GLU A 27 -2.70 5.85 9.99
C GLU A 27 -3.94 6.47 9.36
N ASP A 28 -3.89 6.84 8.07
CA ASP A 28 -5.05 7.35 7.33
C ASP A 28 -6.15 6.29 7.16
N GLU A 29 -5.81 5.01 6.97
CA GLU A 29 -6.78 3.91 6.92
C GLU A 29 -7.39 3.61 8.29
N ASN A 30 -6.61 3.66 9.35
CA ASN A 30 -7.10 3.45 10.71
C ASN A 30 -8.02 4.59 11.16
N GLN A 31 -7.71 5.85 10.86
CA GLN A 31 -8.60 6.98 11.11
C GLN A 31 -9.93 6.86 10.36
N LEU A 32 -9.89 6.39 9.12
CA LEU A 32 -11.11 6.16 8.32
C LEU A 32 -11.96 5.02 8.91
N ILE A 33 -11.32 3.97 9.43
CA ILE A 33 -11.98 2.85 10.11
C ILE A 33 -12.60 3.30 11.43
N GLU A 34 -11.93 4.16 12.19
CA GLU A 34 -12.48 4.73 13.42
C GLU A 34 -13.68 5.64 13.15
N GLU A 35 -13.61 6.51 12.14
CA GLU A 35 -14.74 7.36 11.72
C GLU A 35 -15.95 6.51 11.27
N ILE A 36 -15.69 5.43 10.56
CA ILE A 36 -16.73 4.47 10.16
C ILE A 36 -17.31 3.75 11.38
N ASN A 37 -16.49 3.32 12.32
CA ASN A 37 -16.93 2.63 13.54
C ASN A 37 -17.70 3.57 14.47
N GLU A 38 -17.30 4.83 14.60
CA GLU A 38 -18.07 5.83 15.35
C GLU A 38 -19.43 6.10 14.68
N ASN A 39 -19.47 6.20 13.37
CA ASN A 39 -20.74 6.31 12.65
C ASN A 39 -21.61 5.06 12.83
N TYR A 40 -21.05 3.85 12.87
CA TYR A 40 -21.77 2.61 13.21
C TYR A 40 -22.26 2.61 14.66
N LYS A 41 -21.47 3.11 15.60
CA LYS A 41 -21.85 3.22 17.02
C LYS A 41 -23.00 4.20 17.21
N TYR A 42 -22.97 5.36 16.53
CA TYR A 42 -24.10 6.30 16.49
C TYR A 42 -25.35 5.71 15.85
N MET A 43 -25.18 4.85 14.84
CA MET A 43 -26.30 4.16 14.18
C MET A 43 -27.01 3.15 15.09
N ASN A 44 -26.30 2.56 16.04
CA ASN A 44 -26.83 1.52 16.94
C ASN A 44 -27.32 2.07 18.29
N GLN A 45 -26.86 3.25 18.72
CA GLN A 45 -27.20 3.80 20.05
C GLN A 45 -28.68 4.20 20.23
N THR A 46 -29.45 4.31 19.16
CA THR A 46 -30.89 4.70 19.26
C THR A 46 -31.86 3.54 19.37
N ASN A 47 -31.37 2.29 19.40
CA ASN A 47 -32.24 1.10 19.29
C ASN A 47 -32.40 0.29 20.60
N ASP A 48 -31.74 0.67 21.68
CA ASP A 48 -31.65 -0.19 22.89
C ASP A 48 -32.90 -0.21 23.76
N GLU A 49 -33.94 0.60 23.46
CA GLU A 49 -35.17 0.65 24.25
C GLU A 49 -36.46 0.37 23.49
N LEU A 50 -36.41 0.12 22.19
CA LEU A 50 -37.61 -0.08 21.38
C LEU A 50 -37.99 -1.56 21.28
N THR A 51 -39.29 -1.86 21.36
CA THR A 51 -39.79 -3.20 21.06
C THR A 51 -39.56 -3.56 19.58
N VAL A 52 -39.52 -4.88 19.28
CA VAL A 52 -39.31 -5.35 17.90
C VAL A 52 -40.37 -4.82 16.94
N GLU A 53 -41.62 -4.70 17.42
CA GLU A 53 -42.74 -4.16 16.66
C GLU A 53 -42.59 -2.67 16.38
N GLU A 54 -42.18 -1.89 17.35
CA GLU A 54 -41.92 -0.44 17.19
C GLU A 54 -40.77 -0.20 16.20
N LEU A 55 -39.74 -1.03 16.28
CA LEU A 55 -38.61 -0.96 15.35
C LEU A 55 -39.04 -1.26 13.90
N ARG A 56 -39.87 -2.30 13.69
CA ARG A 56 -40.41 -2.63 12.37
C ARG A 56 -41.26 -1.49 11.82
N GLU A 57 -42.10 -0.89 12.65
CA GLU A 57 -42.95 0.23 12.27
C GLU A 57 -42.10 1.46 11.90
N LYS A 58 -41.09 1.77 12.68
CA LYS A 58 -40.13 2.85 12.39
C LYS A 58 -39.43 2.63 11.04
N ILE A 59 -38.95 1.42 10.78
CA ILE A 59 -38.34 1.07 9.49
C ILE A 59 -39.37 1.19 8.34
N ARG A 60 -40.61 0.77 8.55
CA ARG A 60 -41.67 0.85 7.52
C ARG A 60 -42.00 2.29 7.18
N ARG A 61 -42.01 3.18 8.15
CA ARG A 61 -42.32 4.61 7.96
C ARG A 61 -41.14 5.37 7.34
N SER A 62 -39.91 5.04 7.71
CA SER A 62 -38.71 5.77 7.26
C SER A 62 -38.59 5.81 5.74
N GLY A 63 -37.96 6.86 5.25
CA GLY A 63 -37.66 7.06 3.82
C GLY A 63 -36.21 7.48 3.62
N VAL A 64 -35.58 6.96 2.56
CA VAL A 64 -34.17 7.29 2.22
C VAL A 64 -34.15 8.17 0.98
N LEU A 65 -33.37 9.23 1.08
CA LEU A 65 -33.06 10.18 0.01
C LEU A 65 -31.60 10.01 -0.38
N TYR A 66 -31.35 9.92 -1.67
CA TYR A 66 -30.02 9.81 -2.24
C TYR A 66 -29.57 11.17 -2.77
N MET A 67 -28.35 11.54 -2.45
CA MET A 67 -27.66 12.74 -2.94
C MET A 67 -26.51 12.30 -3.83
N SER A 68 -26.67 12.43 -5.16
CA SER A 68 -25.70 11.94 -6.12
C SER A 68 -24.45 12.81 -6.27
N HIS A 69 -24.54 14.06 -5.85
CA HIS A 69 -23.44 15.02 -5.84
C HIS A 69 -23.47 15.83 -4.56
N VAL A 70 -22.34 15.83 -3.84
CA VAL A 70 -22.15 16.65 -2.65
C VAL A 70 -21.15 17.75 -2.99
N PRO A 71 -21.51 19.03 -2.86
CA PRO A 71 -20.64 20.16 -3.16
C PRO A 71 -19.35 20.14 -2.37
N VAL A 72 -18.25 20.54 -3.01
CA VAL A 72 -16.94 20.61 -2.35
C VAL A 72 -16.97 21.67 -1.25
N GLY A 73 -16.55 21.29 -0.05
CA GLY A 73 -16.55 22.16 1.12
C GLY A 73 -17.84 22.13 1.94
N MET A 74 -18.87 21.41 1.50
CA MET A 74 -20.08 21.17 2.26
C MET A 74 -19.82 20.08 3.30
N LYS A 75 -20.10 20.36 4.56
CA LYS A 75 -19.95 19.42 5.68
C LYS A 75 -21.27 18.72 5.98
N ILE A 76 -21.20 17.54 6.57
CA ILE A 76 -22.38 16.78 7.01
C ILE A 76 -23.25 17.60 7.97
N ILE A 77 -22.62 18.40 8.84
CA ILE A 77 -23.31 19.29 9.77
C ILE A 77 -24.13 20.35 9.04
N ASP A 78 -23.63 20.88 7.92
CA ASP A 78 -24.32 21.89 7.13
C ASP A 78 -25.55 21.27 6.44
N ILE A 79 -25.41 20.05 5.92
CA ILE A 79 -26.52 19.29 5.32
C ILE A 79 -27.62 19.03 6.37
N ARG A 80 -27.23 18.58 7.56
CA ARG A 80 -28.19 18.38 8.66
C ARG A 80 -28.94 19.65 9.01
N LYS A 81 -28.27 20.78 9.12
CA LYS A 81 -28.90 22.07 9.44
C LYS A 81 -29.86 22.54 8.35
N LEU A 82 -29.50 22.32 7.07
CA LEU A 82 -30.33 22.76 5.96
C LEU A 82 -31.58 21.89 5.75
N LEU A 83 -31.55 20.66 6.25
CA LEU A 83 -32.64 19.70 6.11
C LEU A 83 -33.31 19.36 7.46
N ASP A 84 -32.98 20.11 8.52
CA ASP A 84 -33.50 19.86 9.87
C ASP A 84 -35.03 19.91 9.94
N ASP A 85 -35.64 20.84 9.21
CA ASP A 85 -37.09 21.00 9.11
C ASP A 85 -37.84 19.75 8.58
N TYR A 86 -37.13 18.84 7.92
CA TYR A 86 -37.70 17.62 7.36
C TYR A 86 -37.53 16.39 8.28
N GLY A 87 -36.87 16.52 9.45
CA GLY A 87 -36.69 15.43 10.42
C GLY A 87 -35.72 14.36 9.94
N ILE A 88 -34.44 14.70 9.83
CA ILE A 88 -33.36 13.77 9.51
C ILE A 88 -33.12 12.85 10.70
N GLN A 89 -33.11 11.55 10.46
CA GLN A 89 -32.73 10.55 11.43
C GLN A 89 -31.25 10.21 11.34
N ARG A 90 -30.79 9.78 10.16
CA ARG A 90 -29.42 9.34 9.89
C ARG A 90 -28.96 9.84 8.53
N CYS A 91 -27.64 10.00 8.39
CA CYS A 91 -27.03 10.30 7.10
C CYS A 91 -25.66 9.62 6.99
N TYR A 92 -25.36 9.18 5.79
CA TYR A 92 -24.08 8.59 5.44
C TYR A 92 -23.58 9.18 4.11
N PHE A 93 -22.30 9.55 4.06
CA PHE A 93 -21.67 10.13 2.89
C PHE A 93 -20.37 9.42 2.60
N ILE A 94 -20.12 9.06 1.35
CA ILE A 94 -18.87 8.45 0.92
C ILE A 94 -17.83 9.54 0.73
N PRO A 95 -16.76 9.55 1.54
CA PRO A 95 -15.69 10.54 1.38
C PRO A 95 -14.83 10.24 0.15
N TYR A 96 -14.27 11.28 -0.45
CA TYR A 96 -13.16 11.09 -1.39
C TYR A 96 -11.91 10.63 -0.64
N LYS A 97 -11.19 9.66 -1.17
CA LYS A 97 -9.92 9.17 -0.60
C LYS A 97 -8.86 10.27 -0.44
N LYS A 98 -8.88 11.28 -1.33
CA LYS A 98 -7.97 12.44 -1.26
C LYS A 98 -8.77 13.70 -0.96
N LYS A 99 -8.25 14.53 -0.04
CA LYS A 99 -8.82 15.87 0.21
C LYS A 99 -8.77 16.69 -1.07
N LEU A 100 -9.89 17.26 -1.46
CA LEU A 100 -9.99 18.13 -2.64
C LEU A 100 -9.63 19.56 -2.26
N GLN A 101 -9.16 20.33 -3.24
CA GLN A 101 -8.96 21.75 -3.06
C GLN A 101 -10.29 22.49 -3.29
N ASN A 102 -10.63 23.40 -2.38
CA ASN A 102 -11.73 24.32 -2.59
C ASN A 102 -11.29 25.50 -3.47
N VAL A 103 -12.22 26.41 -3.75
CA VAL A 103 -11.98 27.62 -4.56
C VAL A 103 -10.84 28.47 -3.99
N ASP A 104 -10.66 28.49 -2.67
CA ASP A 104 -9.58 29.22 -1.99
C ASP A 104 -8.24 28.46 -1.97
N GLY A 105 -8.14 27.32 -2.65
CA GLY A 105 -6.92 26.50 -2.70
C GLY A 105 -6.63 25.69 -1.43
N LYS A 106 -7.50 25.75 -0.41
CA LYS A 106 -7.35 24.98 0.82
C LYS A 106 -7.82 23.54 0.60
N ARG A 107 -7.11 22.58 1.19
CA ARG A 107 -7.53 21.18 1.18
C ARG A 107 -8.69 20.96 2.15
N VAL A 108 -9.82 20.51 1.64
CA VAL A 108 -11.03 20.23 2.41
C VAL A 108 -11.48 18.80 2.19
N GLN A 109 -12.11 18.23 3.20
CA GLN A 109 -12.79 16.96 3.04
C GLN A 109 -13.97 17.17 2.10
N ALA A 110 -14.08 16.32 1.09
CA ALA A 110 -15.20 16.32 0.15
C ALA A 110 -15.83 14.93 0.11
N TYR A 111 -17.10 14.89 -0.24
CA TYR A 111 -17.88 13.67 -0.34
C TYR A 111 -18.33 13.48 -1.78
N LYS A 112 -18.39 12.21 -2.21
CA LYS A 112 -18.79 11.86 -3.56
C LYS A 112 -20.32 11.83 -3.69
N GLU A 113 -20.94 11.10 -2.80
CA GLU A 113 -22.37 10.83 -2.78
C GLU A 113 -22.83 10.57 -1.35
N GLY A 114 -24.13 10.58 -1.09
CA GLY A 114 -24.65 10.36 0.24
C GLY A 114 -26.08 9.87 0.28
N TRP A 115 -26.43 9.29 1.41
CA TRP A 115 -27.79 8.84 1.75
C TRP A 115 -28.23 9.51 3.03
N ILE A 116 -29.50 9.93 3.03
CA ILE A 116 -30.10 10.64 4.15
C ILE A 116 -31.41 9.93 4.47
N GLU A 117 -31.53 9.41 5.69
CA GLU A 117 -32.75 8.79 6.16
C GLU A 117 -33.59 9.80 6.93
N PHE A 118 -34.87 9.83 6.64
CA PHE A 118 -35.88 10.63 7.32
C PHE A 118 -36.79 9.72 8.14
N GLU A 119 -37.34 10.25 9.21
CA GLU A 119 -38.28 9.52 10.08
C GLU A 119 -39.52 9.06 9.32
N ASP A 120 -40.01 9.89 8.39
CA ASP A 120 -41.12 9.54 7.54
C ASP A 120 -40.78 9.73 6.06
N LYS A 121 -41.15 8.73 5.26
CA LYS A 121 -41.02 8.75 3.79
C LYS A 121 -41.74 9.93 3.13
N ILE A 122 -42.76 10.49 3.80
CA ILE A 122 -43.49 11.66 3.30
C ILE A 122 -42.56 12.87 3.27
N TYR A 123 -41.79 13.09 4.34
CA TYR A 123 -40.83 14.19 4.41
C TYR A 123 -39.67 13.99 3.45
N ALA A 124 -39.21 12.76 3.25
CA ALA A 124 -38.19 12.48 2.24
C ALA A 124 -38.65 12.85 0.81
N LYS A 125 -39.90 12.50 0.45
CA LYS A 125 -40.48 12.88 -0.83
C LYS A 125 -40.72 14.38 -0.94
N LEU A 126 -41.15 15.02 0.15
CA LEU A 126 -41.36 16.46 0.19
C LEU A 126 -40.04 17.23 0.01
N ALA A 127 -38.98 16.78 0.65
CA ALA A 127 -37.64 17.34 0.49
C ALA A 127 -37.14 17.22 -0.96
N GLU A 128 -37.30 16.06 -1.60
CA GLU A 128 -37.00 15.91 -3.03
C GLU A 128 -37.80 16.91 -3.88
N TYR A 129 -39.11 16.94 -3.71
CA TYR A 129 -39.98 17.80 -4.52
C TYR A 129 -39.70 19.28 -4.36
N GLN A 130 -39.41 19.72 -3.12
CA GLN A 130 -39.20 21.12 -2.81
C GLN A 130 -37.78 21.61 -3.12
N LEU A 131 -36.76 20.77 -2.94
CA LEU A 131 -35.35 21.18 -3.00
C LEU A 131 -34.65 20.77 -4.28
N ASN A 132 -34.98 19.62 -4.87
CA ASN A 132 -34.27 19.12 -6.03
C ASN A 132 -34.22 20.13 -7.19
N GLY A 133 -33.03 20.40 -7.71
CA GLY A 133 -32.78 21.37 -8.77
C GLY A 133 -32.82 22.84 -8.32
N LYS A 134 -33.03 23.14 -7.04
CA LYS A 134 -32.93 24.48 -6.49
C LYS A 134 -31.55 24.76 -5.90
N PRO A 135 -31.12 26.04 -5.83
CA PRO A 135 -29.89 26.41 -5.16
C PRO A 135 -29.90 25.97 -3.68
N ILE A 136 -28.78 25.48 -3.21
CA ILE A 136 -28.62 25.00 -1.82
C ILE A 136 -28.82 26.15 -0.83
N GLY A 137 -28.37 27.35 -1.18
CA GLY A 137 -28.54 28.50 -0.33
C GLY A 137 -27.56 28.51 0.84
N GLY A 138 -27.99 29.12 1.96
CA GLY A 138 -27.18 29.27 3.14
C GLY A 138 -26.50 30.66 3.22
N ASN A 139 -25.43 30.76 4.02
CA ASN A 139 -24.76 32.02 4.26
C ASN A 139 -24.05 32.51 2.97
N LYS A 140 -24.00 33.85 2.77
CA LYS A 140 -23.31 34.50 1.62
C LYS A 140 -21.84 34.09 1.47
N LYS A 141 -21.20 33.62 2.54
CA LYS A 141 -19.81 33.14 2.54
C LYS A 141 -19.66 31.65 2.18
N CYS A 142 -20.76 30.90 2.02
CA CYS A 142 -20.69 29.49 1.67
C CYS A 142 -20.38 29.32 0.18
N ILE A 143 -19.35 28.56 -0.13
CA ILE A 143 -18.87 28.31 -1.49
C ILE A 143 -19.94 27.57 -2.31
N TYR A 144 -20.70 26.67 -1.66
CA TYR A 144 -21.73 25.82 -2.28
C TYR A 144 -23.10 26.49 -2.38
N ARG A 145 -23.23 27.78 -2.04
CA ARG A 145 -24.53 28.47 -1.98
C ARG A 145 -25.31 28.41 -3.29
N ASP A 146 -24.62 28.61 -4.40
CA ASP A 146 -25.21 28.69 -5.73
C ASP A 146 -25.25 27.35 -6.45
N GLU A 147 -24.72 26.28 -5.83
CA GLU A 147 -24.85 24.93 -6.33
C GLU A 147 -26.27 24.38 -6.12
N LEU A 148 -26.68 23.46 -6.98
CA LEU A 148 -28.03 22.91 -6.96
C LEU A 148 -28.10 21.64 -6.14
N TRP A 149 -29.20 21.49 -5.40
CA TRP A 149 -29.55 20.21 -4.79
C TRP A 149 -29.76 19.16 -5.86
N ASN A 150 -29.09 18.03 -5.72
CA ASN A 150 -29.27 16.84 -6.57
C ASN A 150 -29.73 15.68 -5.70
N LEU A 151 -31.04 15.64 -5.47
CA LEU A 151 -31.70 14.75 -4.51
C LEU A 151 -32.66 13.82 -5.23
N LYS A 152 -32.66 12.53 -4.84
CA LYS A 152 -33.56 11.52 -5.37
C LYS A 152 -34.10 10.62 -4.26
N TYR A 153 -35.43 10.57 -4.13
CA TYR A 153 -36.07 9.62 -3.22
C TYR A 153 -35.94 8.18 -3.74
N LEU A 154 -35.45 7.28 -2.90
CA LEU A 154 -35.29 5.88 -3.24
C LEU A 154 -36.52 5.10 -2.82
N HIS A 155 -37.37 4.78 -3.79
CA HIS A 155 -38.60 4.01 -3.54
C HIS A 155 -38.27 2.59 -3.09
N LYS A 156 -38.91 2.12 -2.01
CA LYS A 156 -38.73 0.78 -1.40
C LYS A 156 -37.34 0.50 -0.84
N PHE A 157 -36.40 1.41 -0.96
CA PHE A 157 -35.07 1.28 -0.39
C PHE A 157 -35.09 1.70 1.09
N LYS A 158 -34.42 0.93 1.93
CA LYS A 158 -34.32 1.16 3.37
C LYS A 158 -32.86 1.30 3.79
N TRP A 159 -32.67 1.86 4.97
CA TRP A 159 -31.33 2.02 5.50
C TRP A 159 -30.61 0.68 5.68
N ASN A 160 -31.32 -0.36 6.07
CA ASN A 160 -30.75 -1.70 6.22
C ASN A 160 -30.17 -2.24 4.91
N ASP A 161 -30.85 -1.96 3.78
CA ASP A 161 -30.38 -2.36 2.45
C ASP A 161 -29.06 -1.68 2.10
N LEU A 162 -28.89 -0.40 2.50
CA LEU A 162 -27.63 0.33 2.36
C LEU A 162 -26.51 -0.32 3.18
N VAL A 163 -26.79 -0.61 4.44
CA VAL A 163 -25.81 -1.24 5.35
C VAL A 163 -25.40 -2.62 4.83
N GLU A 164 -26.34 -3.40 4.35
CA GLU A 164 -26.09 -4.72 3.77
C GLU A 164 -25.20 -4.63 2.51
N SER A 165 -25.54 -3.73 1.58
CA SER A 165 -24.72 -3.53 0.37
C SER A 165 -23.29 -3.12 0.70
N MET A 166 -23.10 -2.19 1.62
CA MET A 166 -21.78 -1.74 2.05
C MET A 166 -20.97 -2.84 2.74
N THR A 167 -21.61 -3.64 3.59
CA THR A 167 -20.93 -4.77 4.25
C THR A 167 -20.52 -5.84 3.25
N LEU A 168 -21.36 -6.07 2.23
CA LEU A 168 -21.06 -7.00 1.14
C LEU A 168 -19.86 -6.50 0.32
N GLU A 169 -19.86 -5.22 -0.08
CA GLU A 169 -18.77 -4.61 -0.82
C GLU A 169 -17.44 -4.70 -0.04
N LYS A 170 -17.45 -4.38 1.25
CA LYS A 170 -16.26 -4.54 2.11
C LYS A 170 -15.75 -5.98 2.13
N LYS A 171 -16.65 -6.97 2.29
CA LYS A 171 -16.29 -8.39 2.27
C LYS A 171 -15.69 -8.82 0.93
N ILE A 172 -16.19 -8.28 -0.19
CA ILE A 172 -15.65 -8.53 -1.53
C ILE A 172 -14.25 -7.95 -1.62
N GLN A 173 -14.06 -6.67 -1.26
CA GLN A 173 -12.75 -6.00 -1.28
C GLN A 173 -11.72 -6.71 -0.38
N GLU A 174 -12.11 -7.13 0.81
CA GLU A 174 -11.24 -7.91 1.70
C GLU A 174 -10.81 -9.25 1.08
N LYS A 175 -11.74 -9.94 0.40
CA LYS A 175 -11.42 -11.20 -0.29
C LYS A 175 -10.47 -10.96 -1.47
N GLU A 176 -10.73 -9.95 -2.28
CA GLU A 176 -9.88 -9.57 -3.40
C GLU A 176 -8.47 -9.22 -2.93
N LEU A 177 -8.37 -8.38 -1.89
CA LEU A 177 -7.09 -8.02 -1.28
C LEU A 177 -6.33 -9.25 -0.75
N LYS A 178 -7.02 -10.18 -0.06
CA LYS A 178 -6.41 -11.42 0.42
C LYS A 178 -5.87 -12.29 -0.72
N ILE A 179 -6.60 -12.37 -1.83
CA ILE A 179 -6.17 -13.11 -3.03
C ILE A 179 -4.92 -12.45 -3.63
N GLU A 180 -4.92 -11.13 -3.77
CA GLU A 180 -3.80 -10.37 -4.32
C GLU A 180 -2.54 -10.49 -3.46
N ILE A 181 -2.67 -10.36 -2.14
CA ILE A 181 -1.56 -10.58 -1.20
C ILE A 181 -1.02 -12.01 -1.31
N ALA A 182 -1.90 -13.02 -1.39
CA ALA A 182 -1.48 -14.41 -1.51
C ALA A 182 -0.75 -14.68 -2.84
N GLN A 183 -1.19 -14.05 -3.93
CA GLN A 183 -0.53 -14.15 -5.23
C GLN A 183 0.84 -13.47 -5.19
N SER A 184 0.91 -12.23 -4.74
CA SER A 184 2.17 -11.48 -4.60
C SER A 184 3.19 -12.22 -3.73
N LYS A 185 2.73 -12.82 -2.63
CA LYS A 185 3.59 -13.66 -1.78
C LYS A 185 4.15 -14.87 -2.52
N ARG A 186 3.34 -15.57 -3.32
CA ARG A 186 3.81 -16.72 -4.13
C ARG A 186 4.85 -16.30 -5.17
N GLU A 187 4.63 -15.16 -5.83
CA GLU A 187 5.56 -14.59 -6.81
C GLU A 187 6.88 -14.21 -6.15
N ASN A 188 6.83 -13.53 -5.01
CA ASN A 188 8.01 -13.18 -4.23
C ASN A 188 8.78 -14.42 -3.75
N ASP A 189 8.10 -15.43 -3.22
CA ASP A 189 8.71 -16.69 -2.81
C ASP A 189 9.39 -17.41 -3.97
N PHE A 190 8.79 -17.36 -5.16
CA PHE A 190 9.38 -17.92 -6.38
C PHE A 190 10.66 -17.18 -6.78
N ILE A 191 10.65 -15.85 -6.76
CA ILE A 191 11.82 -15.02 -7.07
C ILE A 191 12.95 -15.28 -6.08
N ILE A 192 12.64 -15.29 -4.78
CA ILE A 192 13.63 -15.55 -3.71
C ILE A 192 14.26 -16.94 -3.89
N LYS A 193 13.44 -17.97 -4.10
CA LYS A 193 13.95 -19.35 -4.34
C LYS A 193 14.86 -19.45 -5.56
N ASN A 194 14.51 -18.74 -6.64
CA ASN A 194 15.34 -18.72 -7.85
C ASN A 194 16.65 -17.96 -7.62
N TYR A 195 16.60 -16.83 -6.90
CA TYR A 195 17.80 -16.11 -6.52
C TYR A 195 18.74 -16.96 -5.66
N GLU A 196 18.22 -17.65 -4.65
CA GLU A 196 19.00 -18.55 -3.82
C GLU A 196 19.65 -19.69 -4.63
N LYS A 197 18.91 -20.28 -5.57
CA LYS A 197 19.45 -21.31 -6.47
C LYS A 197 20.59 -20.76 -7.32
N SER A 198 20.41 -19.58 -7.91
CA SER A 198 21.42 -18.91 -8.72
C SER A 198 22.66 -18.58 -7.89
N LYS A 199 22.47 -18.07 -6.68
CA LYS A 199 23.57 -17.77 -5.75
C LYS A 199 24.36 -19.03 -5.36
N LYS A 200 23.66 -20.13 -5.05
CA LYS A 200 24.31 -21.43 -4.77
C LYS A 200 25.10 -21.94 -5.96
N TYR A 201 24.55 -21.83 -7.17
CA TYR A 201 25.26 -22.22 -8.40
C TYR A 201 26.50 -21.41 -8.65
N LEU A 202 26.43 -20.07 -8.51
CA LEU A 202 27.58 -19.19 -8.66
C LEU A 202 28.68 -19.43 -7.63
N ASN A 203 28.30 -19.68 -6.37
CA ASN A 203 29.25 -20.01 -5.32
C ASN A 203 29.96 -21.34 -5.61
N LYS A 204 29.19 -22.37 -6.01
CA LYS A 204 29.78 -23.66 -6.40
C LYS A 204 30.75 -23.53 -7.56
N LYS A 205 30.38 -22.75 -8.58
CA LYS A 205 31.26 -22.48 -9.72
C LYS A 205 32.56 -21.78 -9.32
N ARG A 206 32.48 -20.78 -8.42
CA ARG A 206 33.66 -20.10 -7.86
C ARG A 206 34.58 -21.04 -7.07
N GLU A 207 33.98 -21.95 -6.29
CA GLU A 207 34.75 -22.95 -5.54
C GLU A 207 35.46 -23.94 -6.46
N GLU A 208 34.83 -24.35 -7.57
CA GLU A 208 35.43 -25.20 -8.59
C GLU A 208 36.58 -24.48 -9.31
N GLU A 209 36.36 -23.22 -9.74
CA GLU A 209 37.40 -22.40 -10.37
C GLU A 209 38.62 -22.14 -9.44
N ASN A 210 38.41 -21.95 -8.15
CA ASN A 210 39.49 -21.79 -7.19
C ASN A 210 40.27 -23.10 -6.97
N LYS A 211 39.57 -24.24 -6.90
CA LYS A 211 40.25 -25.56 -6.80
C LYS A 211 41.13 -25.90 -8.02
N ASP A 212 40.70 -25.45 -9.21
CA ASP A 212 41.52 -25.65 -10.40
C ASP A 212 42.73 -24.72 -10.44
N LYS A 213 42.62 -23.47 -9.98
CA LYS A 213 43.77 -22.56 -9.80
C LYS A 213 44.78 -23.10 -8.78
N ASP A 214 44.31 -23.63 -7.65
CA ASP A 214 45.19 -24.23 -6.62
C ASP A 214 45.94 -25.44 -7.19
N LYS A 215 45.35 -26.23 -8.08
CA LYS A 215 46.03 -27.36 -8.77
C LYS A 215 47.10 -26.89 -9.75
N ASP A 216 46.84 -25.81 -10.49
CA ASP A 216 47.78 -25.25 -11.43
C ASP A 216 48.99 -24.61 -10.72
N ASP A 217 48.77 -23.93 -9.59
CA ASP A 217 49.83 -23.38 -8.75
C ASP A 217 50.70 -24.45 -8.10
N ILE A 218 50.09 -25.58 -7.67
CA ILE A 218 50.85 -26.73 -7.14
C ILE A 218 51.69 -27.40 -8.25
N ASN A 219 51.17 -27.55 -9.47
CA ASN A 219 51.89 -28.10 -10.61
C ASN A 219 53.03 -27.20 -11.06
N ASN A 220 52.83 -25.87 -11.10
CA ASN A 220 53.88 -24.90 -11.43
C ASN A 220 54.99 -24.90 -10.38
N ASN A 221 54.70 -24.96 -9.08
CA ASN A 221 55.69 -25.06 -8.02
C ASN A 221 56.48 -26.37 -8.08
N ASN A 222 55.83 -27.49 -8.41
CA ASN A 222 56.52 -28.76 -8.57
C ASN A 222 57.44 -28.81 -9.80
N ASN A 223 57.06 -28.16 -10.90
CA ASN A 223 57.95 -28.04 -12.07
C ASN A 223 59.14 -27.13 -11.83
N ASN A 224 58.96 -25.98 -11.17
CA ASN A 224 60.05 -25.09 -10.79
C ASN A 224 61.03 -25.74 -9.80
N ASN A 225 60.56 -26.58 -8.86
CA ASN A 225 61.42 -27.36 -7.98
C ASN A 225 62.21 -28.47 -8.69
N LYS A 226 61.62 -29.10 -9.73
CA LYS A 226 62.32 -30.09 -10.56
C LYS A 226 63.39 -29.45 -11.44
N GLU A 227 63.14 -28.26 -12.02
CA GLU A 227 64.13 -27.52 -12.77
C GLU A 227 65.26 -27.01 -11.88
N ASN A 228 64.97 -26.45 -10.73
CA ASN A 228 66.00 -26.02 -9.76
C ASN A 228 66.86 -27.17 -9.24
N LYS A 229 66.32 -28.39 -9.05
CA LYS A 229 67.08 -29.59 -8.76
C LYS A 229 67.99 -30.02 -9.92
N LYS A 230 67.51 -29.93 -11.17
CA LYS A 230 68.34 -30.21 -12.35
C LYS A 230 69.50 -29.24 -12.52
N ILE A 231 69.28 -27.94 -12.24
CA ILE A 231 70.31 -26.90 -12.30
C ILE A 231 71.35 -27.10 -11.22
N LYS A 232 70.94 -27.43 -9.98
CA LYS A 232 71.88 -27.71 -8.88
C LYS A 232 72.76 -28.93 -9.13
N ASN A 233 72.18 -29.99 -9.76
CA ASN A 233 72.94 -31.18 -10.11
C ASN A 233 73.92 -30.96 -11.30
N LYS A 234 73.54 -30.13 -12.28
CA LYS A 234 74.45 -29.71 -13.38
C LYS A 234 75.61 -28.87 -12.84
N ASN A 235 75.38 -28.03 -11.87
CA ASN A 235 76.46 -27.19 -11.28
C ASN A 235 77.40 -28.06 -10.41
N LYS A 236 76.92 -28.99 -9.60
CA LYS A 236 77.72 -29.95 -8.88
C LYS A 236 78.58 -30.81 -9.78
N ASN A 237 78.08 -31.26 -10.93
CA ASN A 237 78.88 -32.04 -11.89
C ASN A 237 79.94 -31.19 -12.61
N LYS A 238 79.71 -29.88 -12.83
CA LYS A 238 80.71 -28.97 -13.36
C LYS A 238 81.83 -28.70 -12.36
N GLU A 239 81.56 -28.54 -11.07
CA GLU A 239 82.54 -28.37 -10.04
C GLU A 239 83.37 -29.65 -9.86
N ASN A 240 82.74 -30.82 -9.79
CA ASN A 240 83.45 -32.10 -9.68
C ASN A 240 84.37 -32.36 -10.88
N ASN A 241 84.00 -31.96 -12.11
CA ASN A 241 84.88 -32.06 -13.28
C ASN A 241 86.02 -31.06 -13.22
N LYS A 242 85.86 -29.86 -12.65
CA LYS A 242 86.90 -28.88 -12.46
C LYS A 242 87.93 -29.36 -11.44
N TYR A 243 87.46 -30.05 -10.37
CA TYR A 243 88.40 -30.66 -9.39
C TYR A 243 89.15 -31.86 -9.95
N LYS A 244 88.54 -32.65 -10.82
CA LYS A 244 89.26 -33.77 -11.50
C LYS A 244 90.32 -33.28 -12.49
N GLN A 245 90.09 -32.20 -13.21
CA GLN A 245 91.06 -31.61 -14.14
C GLN A 245 92.25 -30.93 -13.40
N LYS A 246 92.07 -30.36 -12.21
CA LYS A 246 93.14 -29.82 -11.42
C LYS A 246 94.05 -30.89 -10.82
N LYS A 247 93.58 -32.10 -10.54
CA LYS A 247 94.34 -33.24 -10.01
C LYS A 247 95.16 -33.99 -11.07
N LEU A 248 94.96 -33.70 -12.36
CA LEU A 248 95.72 -34.32 -13.45
C LEU A 248 96.86 -33.46 -14.01
N VAL A 249 97.14 -32.27 -13.40
CA VAL A 249 98.15 -31.30 -13.80
C VAL A 249 99.19 -31.09 -12.71
N GLU A 250 99.08 -31.76 -11.53
CA GLU A 250 100.13 -31.94 -10.51
C GLU A 250 100.72 -33.35 -10.63
#